data_a91c324c24b544f80539ed1b411a6ba6
#
_entry.id   a91c324c24b544f80539ed1b411a6ba6
#
_cell.length_a   1.000
_cell.length_b   1.000
_cell.length_c   1.000
_cell.angle_alpha   90.00
_cell.angle_beta   90.00
_cell.angle_gamma   90.00
#
_symmetry.space_group_name_H-M   'P 1'
#
loop_
_entity.id
_entity.type
_entity.pdbx_description
1 polymer ?
#
loop_
_entity_poly.entity_id
_entity_poly.type
_entity_poly.pdbx_seq_one_letter_code
_entity_poly.pdbx_strand_id
1 'polypeptide(L)'
;MALTGNKGEWSEIYTLLKLLGEGKVYAGDQNLNKIQDLFYPIIMILRQEKEGSYNYSLQDKDVVIQTPEGEDLLRIPASVFLDESEKLLKAINESDGAFSIPQIEAFMNRIYCHSLKAKSSDKTDIRIILHDRRTKINSEMGFSIKSQLGGDSTLLNASKATNFNFKIQGVALSDEDIANVNSLNPKRNKVIDRVDTIKKKGGKLIFDKVDNPTFRNNLVMLDGDLPVIIAHLLLEQLNSGISALKELAELITEVNPLGYDTEQASPFYAYKIKHLLTSAALGMMPATAWSGKFDANGGYLVVKKDGDILCYHFYDRNRFEDYLFSNAYLERSSTCLLYTSPSPRD
;
A
#
# COMPACT_ATOMS: atom_id res chain seq x y z
N MET A 1 -12.15 -18.07 22.20
CA MET A 1 -11.62 -18.72 20.98
C MET A 1 -10.22 -18.21 20.78
N ALA A 2 -9.29 -19.07 20.34
CA ALA A 2 -7.93 -18.62 20.02
C ALA A 2 -7.96 -17.62 18.85
N LEU A 3 -7.16 -16.57 18.95
CA LEU A 3 -7.00 -15.59 17.86
C LEU A 3 -6.18 -16.25 16.74
N THR A 4 -6.71 -16.23 15.53
CA THR A 4 -6.05 -16.77 14.35
C THR A 4 -5.92 -15.68 13.30
N GLY A 5 -4.72 -15.49 12.76
CA GLY A 5 -4.45 -14.48 11.75
C GLY A 5 -3.26 -14.84 10.87
N ASN A 6 -3.12 -14.14 9.75
CA ASN A 6 -1.96 -14.23 8.86
C ASN A 6 -0.81 -13.34 9.35
N LYS A 7 0.35 -13.45 8.68
CA LYS A 7 1.55 -12.64 9.02
C LYS A 7 1.28 -11.14 9.06
N GLY A 8 0.45 -10.61 8.16
CA GLY A 8 0.09 -9.19 8.13
C GLY A 8 -0.68 -8.77 9.38
N GLU A 9 -1.69 -9.55 9.78
CA GLU A 9 -2.51 -9.28 10.97
C GLU A 9 -1.68 -9.37 12.26
N TRP A 10 -0.80 -10.35 12.38
CA TRP A 10 0.13 -10.45 13.51
C TRP A 10 1.18 -9.32 13.51
N SER A 11 1.53 -8.77 12.34
CA SER A 11 2.43 -7.61 12.25
C SER A 11 1.82 -6.33 12.83
N GLU A 12 0.49 -6.20 12.88
CA GLU A 12 -0.16 -5.07 13.57
C GLU A 12 0.09 -5.15 15.08
N ILE A 13 -0.04 -6.35 15.68
CA ILE A 13 0.28 -6.57 17.09
C ILE A 13 1.79 -6.40 17.35
N TYR A 14 2.63 -6.93 16.45
CA TYR A 14 4.08 -6.72 16.55
C TYR A 14 4.43 -5.23 16.58
N THR A 15 3.81 -4.44 15.71
CA THR A 15 4.01 -2.99 15.65
C THR A 15 3.60 -2.34 16.97
N LEU A 16 2.44 -2.68 17.52
CA LEU A 16 1.99 -2.18 18.81
C LEU A 16 3.01 -2.45 19.92
N LEU A 17 3.41 -3.71 20.08
CA LEU A 17 4.34 -4.13 21.15
C LEU A 17 5.72 -3.48 20.98
N LYS A 18 6.28 -3.52 19.77
CA LYS A 18 7.59 -2.96 19.45
C LYS A 18 7.65 -1.46 19.72
N LEU A 19 6.64 -0.70 19.25
CA LEU A 19 6.61 0.74 19.43
C LEU A 19 6.44 1.15 20.90
N LEU A 20 5.64 0.42 21.67
CA LEU A 20 5.50 0.64 23.11
C LEU A 20 6.80 0.33 23.86
N GLY A 21 7.51 -0.69 23.43
CA GLY A 21 8.78 -1.07 24.02
C GLY A 21 9.92 -0.10 23.71
N GLU A 22 10.00 0.41 22.46
CA GLU A 22 11.05 1.33 22.04
C GLU A 22 10.78 2.80 22.40
N GLY A 23 9.51 3.17 22.57
CA GLY A 23 9.09 4.54 22.88
C GLY A 23 9.34 5.56 21.76
N LYS A 24 9.76 5.11 20.60
CA LYS A 24 10.03 5.96 19.42
C LYS A 24 9.96 5.16 18.14
N VAL A 25 9.80 5.86 17.03
CA VAL A 25 9.93 5.28 15.68
C VAL A 25 10.86 6.15 14.83
N TYR A 26 11.72 5.51 14.04
CA TYR A 26 12.64 6.20 13.14
C TYR A 26 12.03 6.41 11.76
N ALA A 27 12.38 7.54 11.14
CA ALA A 27 12.07 7.75 9.74
C ALA A 27 12.90 6.81 8.84
N GLY A 28 12.31 6.40 7.72
CA GLY A 28 12.99 5.65 6.66
C GLY A 28 13.37 6.52 5.48
N ASP A 29 14.43 6.13 4.75
CA ASP A 29 14.73 6.65 3.42
C ASP A 29 14.01 5.83 2.33
N GLN A 30 14.14 6.24 1.06
CA GLN A 30 13.53 5.55 -0.08
C GLN A 30 13.99 4.09 -0.27
N ASN A 31 15.15 3.72 0.30
CA ASN A 31 15.74 2.40 0.22
C ASN A 31 15.48 1.53 1.47
N LEU A 32 14.53 1.92 2.31
CA LEU A 32 14.21 1.24 3.58
C LEU A 32 15.35 1.25 4.60
N ASN A 33 16.22 2.24 4.57
CA ASN A 33 17.24 2.42 5.60
C ASN A 33 16.74 3.37 6.69
N LYS A 34 17.09 3.07 7.94
CA LYS A 34 16.79 3.90 9.10
C LYS A 34 17.61 5.20 9.06
N ILE A 35 16.95 6.34 9.19
CA ILE A 35 17.61 7.64 9.32
C ILE A 35 17.87 7.88 10.81
N GLN A 36 19.11 7.71 11.26
CA GLN A 36 19.48 7.68 12.68
C GLN A 36 19.14 8.96 13.44
N ASP A 37 19.28 10.12 12.79
CA ASP A 37 19.05 11.41 13.42
C ASP A 37 17.60 11.90 13.35
N LEU A 38 16.72 11.15 12.69
CA LEU A 38 15.32 11.50 12.52
C LEU A 38 14.40 10.43 13.11
N PHE A 39 13.86 10.73 14.29
CA PHE A 39 12.90 9.86 14.96
C PHE A 39 11.78 10.66 15.61
N TYR A 40 10.67 10.01 15.84
CA TYR A 40 9.47 10.54 16.46
C TYR A 40 9.23 9.81 17.79
N PRO A 41 9.38 10.51 18.96
CA PRO A 41 8.98 9.96 20.24
C PRO A 41 7.49 9.66 20.26
N ILE A 42 7.13 8.51 20.82
CA ILE A 42 5.75 8.08 20.99
C ILE A 42 5.29 8.54 22.38
N ILE A 43 4.22 9.28 22.43
CA ILE A 43 3.60 9.72 23.68
C ILE A 43 2.55 8.70 24.11
N MET A 44 1.71 8.26 23.18
CA MET A 44 0.59 7.38 23.45
C MET A 44 0.18 6.64 22.20
N ILE A 45 -0.29 5.39 22.37
CA ILE A 45 -1.01 4.64 21.32
C ILE A 45 -2.45 4.47 21.77
N LEU A 46 -3.38 4.77 20.86
CA LEU A 46 -4.81 4.67 21.08
C LEU A 46 -5.33 3.40 20.41
N ARG A 47 -6.10 2.61 21.14
CA ARG A 47 -6.68 1.38 20.61
C ARG A 47 -8.13 1.23 21.00
N GLN A 48 -8.98 0.96 20.01
CA GLN A 48 -10.38 0.65 20.22
C GLN A 48 -10.61 -0.85 20.07
N GLU A 49 -11.13 -1.46 21.12
CA GLU A 49 -11.57 -2.86 21.18
C GLU A 49 -13.10 -2.94 21.25
N LYS A 50 -13.64 -4.15 21.26
CA LYS A 50 -15.11 -4.36 21.40
C LYS A 50 -15.59 -3.96 22.80
N GLU A 51 -14.78 -4.21 23.79
CA GLU A 51 -15.06 -4.02 25.20
C GLU A 51 -14.86 -2.55 25.66
N GLY A 52 -14.11 -1.75 24.88
CA GLY A 52 -13.83 -0.37 25.22
C GLY A 52 -12.64 0.19 24.44
N SER A 53 -12.29 1.43 24.79
CA SER A 53 -11.10 2.09 24.25
C SER A 53 -10.02 2.13 25.33
N TYR A 54 -8.76 1.98 24.91
CA TYR A 54 -7.62 1.96 25.80
C TYR A 54 -6.51 2.84 25.27
N ASN A 55 -5.88 3.59 26.19
CA ASN A 55 -4.76 4.46 25.92
C ASN A 55 -3.49 3.82 26.52
N TYR A 56 -2.48 3.60 25.70
CA TYR A 56 -1.19 3.07 26.11
C TYR A 56 -0.20 4.24 26.13
N SER A 57 -0.02 4.86 27.28
CA SER A 57 0.87 6.01 27.44
C SER A 57 2.26 5.58 27.91
N LEU A 58 3.29 6.22 27.35
CA LEU A 58 4.67 5.99 27.76
C LEU A 58 5.06 7.01 28.84
N GLN A 59 5.36 6.49 30.03
CA GLN A 59 5.75 7.28 31.19
C GLN A 59 7.08 6.75 31.72
N ASP A 60 8.13 7.51 31.55
CA ASP A 60 9.50 7.11 31.91
C ASP A 60 9.94 5.79 31.23
N LYS A 61 10.01 4.72 32.00
CA LYS A 61 10.39 3.38 31.54
C LYS A 61 9.21 2.39 31.47
N ASP A 62 8.00 2.90 31.73
CA ASP A 62 6.79 2.08 31.82
C ASP A 62 5.79 2.46 30.74
N VAL A 63 5.00 1.48 30.35
CA VAL A 63 3.74 1.65 29.63
C VAL A 63 2.61 1.64 30.65
N VAL A 64 1.84 2.71 30.68
CA VAL A 64 0.63 2.82 31.52
C VAL A 64 -0.57 2.67 30.62
N ILE A 65 -1.41 1.66 30.92
CA ILE A 65 -2.65 1.43 30.20
C ILE A 65 -3.78 2.11 30.98
N GLN A 66 -4.52 2.95 30.28
CA GLN A 66 -5.52 3.83 30.86
C GLN A 66 -6.86 3.71 30.12
N THR A 67 -7.94 4.03 30.82
CA THR A 67 -9.22 4.34 30.17
C THR A 67 -9.12 5.64 29.38
N PRO A 68 -10.08 5.96 28.47
CA PRO A 68 -10.12 7.26 27.78
C PRO A 68 -10.20 8.44 28.74
N GLU A 69 -10.78 8.25 29.91
CA GLU A 69 -10.94 9.26 30.97
C GLU A 69 -9.64 9.48 31.78
N GLY A 70 -8.60 8.64 31.53
CA GLY A 70 -7.28 8.76 32.15
C GLY A 70 -7.13 7.97 33.46
N GLU A 71 -8.01 7.03 33.75
CA GLU A 71 -7.86 6.11 34.89
C GLU A 71 -6.82 5.04 34.60
N ASP A 72 -5.79 4.90 35.45
CA ASP A 72 -4.75 3.89 35.31
C ASP A 72 -5.30 2.49 35.63
N LEU A 73 -5.27 1.62 34.63
CA LEU A 73 -5.69 0.22 34.76
C LEU A 73 -4.51 -0.71 35.07
N LEU A 74 -3.37 -0.45 34.41
CA LEU A 74 -2.21 -1.32 34.50
C LEU A 74 -0.93 -0.56 34.18
N ARG A 75 0.16 -0.89 34.84
CA ARG A 75 1.50 -0.36 34.59
C ARG A 75 2.47 -1.53 34.38
N ILE A 76 3.19 -1.54 33.26
CA ILE A 76 4.13 -2.60 32.88
C ILE A 76 5.41 -1.95 32.36
N PRO A 77 6.61 -2.44 32.74
CA PRO A 77 7.86 -1.96 32.16
C PRO A 77 7.89 -2.12 30.62
N ALA A 78 8.36 -1.08 29.91
CA ALA A 78 8.45 -1.08 28.45
C ALA A 78 9.34 -2.24 27.91
N SER A 79 10.34 -2.68 28.70
CA SER A 79 11.18 -3.84 28.34
C SER A 79 10.36 -5.11 28.13
N VAL A 80 9.27 -5.32 28.89
CA VAL A 80 8.41 -6.50 28.73
C VAL A 80 7.74 -6.49 27.34
N PHE A 81 7.37 -5.33 26.83
CA PHE A 81 6.81 -5.21 25.47
C PHE A 81 7.86 -5.52 24.41
N LEU A 82 9.14 -5.16 24.62
CA LEU A 82 10.22 -5.54 23.71
C LEU A 82 10.40 -7.05 23.70
N ASP A 83 10.50 -7.69 24.88
CA ASP A 83 10.67 -9.13 24.99
C ASP A 83 9.52 -9.90 24.30
N GLU A 84 8.27 -9.45 24.49
CA GLU A 84 7.12 -10.08 23.83
C GLU A 84 7.09 -9.79 22.32
N SER A 85 7.57 -8.61 21.87
CA SER A 85 7.70 -8.32 20.44
C SER A 85 8.73 -9.22 19.76
N GLU A 86 9.86 -9.52 20.41
CA GLU A 86 10.89 -10.42 19.86
C GLU A 86 10.36 -11.86 19.74
N LYS A 87 9.64 -12.34 20.75
CA LYS A 87 8.97 -13.66 20.70
C LYS A 87 7.95 -13.71 19.56
N LEU A 88 7.17 -12.65 19.41
CA LEU A 88 6.18 -12.55 18.34
C LEU A 88 6.82 -12.52 16.96
N LEU A 89 7.90 -11.74 16.75
CA LEU A 89 8.63 -11.70 15.49
C LEU A 89 9.15 -13.07 15.08
N LYS A 90 9.75 -13.80 16.04
CA LYS A 90 10.23 -15.15 15.82
C LYS A 90 9.08 -16.08 15.39
N ALA A 91 7.95 -16.05 16.10
CA ALA A 91 6.79 -16.87 15.77
C ALA A 91 6.19 -16.53 14.39
N ILE A 92 6.12 -15.24 14.01
CA ILE A 92 5.67 -14.82 12.67
C ILE A 92 6.60 -15.38 11.58
N ASN A 93 7.92 -15.31 11.79
CA ASN A 93 8.88 -15.79 10.79
C ASN A 93 8.82 -17.31 10.61
N GLU A 94 8.56 -18.07 11.67
CA GLU A 94 8.50 -19.54 11.68
C GLU A 94 7.13 -20.08 11.22
N SER A 95 6.11 -19.24 11.05
CA SER A 95 4.74 -19.66 10.69
C SER A 95 4.42 -19.38 9.23
N ASP A 96 3.45 -20.13 8.68
CA ASP A 96 2.88 -19.90 7.35
C ASP A 96 1.36 -19.98 7.38
N GLY A 97 0.71 -19.30 6.43
CA GLY A 97 -0.75 -19.24 6.32
C GLY A 97 -1.40 -18.44 7.46
N ALA A 98 -2.45 -18.97 8.03
CA ALA A 98 -3.13 -18.44 9.20
C ALA A 98 -2.77 -19.30 10.43
N PHE A 99 -2.34 -18.67 11.50
CA PHE A 99 -1.85 -19.34 12.72
C PHE A 99 -2.27 -18.60 13.98
N SER A 100 -2.12 -19.25 15.14
CA SER A 100 -2.37 -18.68 16.47
C SER A 100 -1.11 -18.77 17.33
N ILE A 101 -0.94 -17.84 18.27
CA ILE A 101 0.21 -17.76 19.16
C ILE A 101 -0.29 -17.62 20.61
N PRO A 102 -0.64 -18.73 21.29
CA PRO A 102 -1.30 -18.68 22.60
C PRO A 102 -0.55 -17.88 23.68
N GLN A 103 0.79 -17.91 23.64
CA GLN A 103 1.59 -17.14 24.60
C GLN A 103 1.44 -15.62 24.41
N ILE A 104 1.43 -15.18 23.17
CA ILE A 104 1.21 -13.76 22.85
C ILE A 104 -0.25 -13.35 23.13
N GLU A 105 -1.22 -14.23 22.82
CA GLU A 105 -2.63 -14.00 23.16
C GLU A 105 -2.83 -13.81 24.68
N ALA A 106 -2.14 -14.58 25.51
CA ALA A 106 -2.20 -14.41 26.95
C ALA A 106 -1.65 -13.06 27.40
N PHE A 107 -0.56 -12.58 26.80
CA PHE A 107 -0.03 -11.24 27.07
C PHE A 107 -0.96 -10.15 26.53
N MET A 108 -1.49 -10.29 25.31
CA MET A 108 -2.46 -9.36 24.74
C MET A 108 -3.68 -9.18 25.64
N ASN A 109 -4.25 -10.28 26.16
CA ASN A 109 -5.40 -10.22 27.08
C ASN A 109 -5.04 -9.47 28.37
N ARG A 110 -3.84 -9.67 28.91
CA ARG A 110 -3.34 -8.97 30.09
C ARG A 110 -3.27 -7.46 29.88
N ILE A 111 -2.95 -7.02 28.66
CA ILE A 111 -2.80 -5.60 28.31
C ILE A 111 -4.07 -5.01 27.67
N TYR A 112 -5.23 -5.62 27.84
CA TYR A 112 -6.51 -5.18 27.26
C TYR A 112 -6.51 -5.10 25.72
N CYS A 113 -5.73 -5.93 25.05
CA CYS A 113 -5.70 -6.05 23.59
C CYS A 113 -6.33 -7.40 23.19
N HIS A 114 -7.56 -7.39 22.72
CA HIS A 114 -8.37 -8.61 22.53
C HIS A 114 -8.57 -8.99 21.07
N SER A 115 -8.03 -8.21 20.13
CA SER A 115 -8.14 -8.45 18.70
C SER A 115 -6.82 -8.22 17.97
N LEU A 116 -6.58 -8.93 16.86
CA LEU A 116 -5.39 -8.69 16.04
C LEU A 116 -5.44 -7.33 15.35
N LYS A 117 -6.62 -6.94 14.88
CA LYS A 117 -6.86 -5.64 14.24
C LYS A 117 -7.61 -4.73 15.19
N ALA A 118 -7.14 -3.51 15.33
CA ALA A 118 -7.91 -2.48 16.00
C ALA A 118 -9.22 -2.24 15.23
N LYS A 119 -10.33 -2.08 15.94
CA LYS A 119 -11.59 -1.67 15.33
C LYS A 119 -11.45 -0.22 14.88
N SER A 120 -11.35 0.00 13.59
CA SER A 120 -11.25 1.34 13.02
C SER A 120 -12.41 1.56 12.07
N SER A 121 -13.14 2.66 12.26
CA SER A 121 -14.09 3.18 11.27
C SER A 121 -13.35 3.78 10.07
N ASP A 122 -12.08 4.10 10.26
CA ASP A 122 -11.18 4.72 9.29
C ASP A 122 -10.19 3.66 8.81
N LYS A 123 -9.59 3.85 7.65
CA LYS A 123 -8.60 2.93 7.05
C LYS A 123 -7.22 3.01 7.73
N THR A 124 -7.18 3.19 9.04
CA THR A 124 -5.96 3.26 9.84
C THR A 124 -5.81 2.00 10.66
N ASP A 125 -4.62 1.40 10.65
CA ASP A 125 -4.34 0.17 11.40
C ASP A 125 -3.93 0.49 12.85
N ILE A 126 -3.36 1.69 13.09
CA ILE A 126 -2.94 2.14 14.43
C ILE A 126 -3.05 3.66 14.55
N ARG A 127 -3.48 4.15 15.71
CA ARG A 127 -3.51 5.57 16.06
C ARG A 127 -2.47 5.87 17.12
N ILE A 128 -1.63 6.87 16.86
CA ILE A 128 -0.48 7.22 17.70
C ILE A 128 -0.46 8.73 17.94
N ILE A 129 -0.20 9.14 19.18
CA ILE A 129 0.20 10.51 19.49
C ILE A 129 1.71 10.55 19.46
N LEU A 130 2.24 11.22 18.44
CA LEU A 130 3.67 11.44 18.25
C LEU A 130 4.07 12.85 18.69
N HIS A 131 5.29 12.96 19.24
CA HIS A 131 5.93 14.26 19.45
C HIS A 131 6.81 14.64 18.26
N ASP A 132 6.42 15.69 17.55
CA ASP A 132 7.29 16.26 16.52
C ASP A 132 8.34 17.19 17.16
N ARG A 133 9.59 16.76 17.14
CA ARG A 133 10.72 17.51 17.71
C ARG A 133 10.99 18.83 17.02
N ARG A 134 10.59 19.00 15.76
CA ARG A 134 10.78 20.24 14.98
C ARG A 134 9.74 21.28 15.32
N THR A 135 8.48 20.87 15.37
CA THR A 135 7.35 21.78 15.66
C THR A 135 7.04 21.91 17.15
N LYS A 136 7.56 20.99 17.99
CA LYS A 136 7.25 20.86 19.43
C LYS A 136 5.78 20.58 19.73
N ILE A 137 5.06 20.01 18.78
CA ILE A 137 3.64 19.70 18.88
C ILE A 137 3.45 18.20 19.04
N ASN A 138 2.49 17.80 19.87
CA ASN A 138 1.97 16.45 19.97
C ASN A 138 0.74 16.37 19.07
N SER A 139 0.73 15.40 18.14
CA SER A 139 -0.39 15.24 17.22
C SER A 139 -0.87 13.79 17.21
N GLU A 140 -2.17 13.60 17.30
CA GLU A 140 -2.81 12.30 17.07
C GLU A 140 -2.89 12.03 15.56
N MET A 141 -2.41 10.87 15.16
CA MET A 141 -2.31 10.48 13.76
C MET A 141 -2.65 9.01 13.57
N GLY A 142 -3.34 8.73 12.47
CA GLY A 142 -3.63 7.38 12.01
C GLY A 142 -2.61 6.91 10.99
N PHE A 143 -1.97 5.77 11.24
CA PHE A 143 -1.00 5.14 10.33
C PHE A 143 -1.56 3.85 9.76
N SER A 144 -1.19 3.56 8.51
CA SER A 144 -1.36 2.24 7.94
C SER A 144 -0.07 1.43 8.10
N ILE A 145 -0.19 0.16 8.49
CA ILE A 145 0.92 -0.74 8.71
C ILE A 145 1.16 -1.57 7.44
N LYS A 146 2.38 -1.55 6.93
CA LYS A 146 2.83 -2.36 5.80
C LYS A 146 3.92 -3.31 6.28
N SER A 147 3.71 -4.61 6.11
CA SER A 147 4.63 -5.62 6.61
C SER A 147 5.34 -6.34 5.46
N GLN A 148 6.67 -6.49 5.59
CA GLN A 148 7.48 -7.33 4.72
C GLN A 148 7.66 -8.77 5.29
N LEU A 149 7.05 -9.09 6.43
CA LEU A 149 7.13 -10.43 7.05
C LEU A 149 6.28 -11.47 6.30
N GLY A 150 5.29 -11.00 5.53
CA GLY A 150 4.46 -11.82 4.63
C GLY A 150 4.81 -11.65 3.17
N GLY A 151 3.82 -11.79 2.29
CA GLY A 151 3.92 -11.39 0.88
C GLY A 151 3.96 -9.88 0.71
N ASP A 152 4.35 -9.43 -0.48
CA ASP A 152 4.39 -8.00 -0.79
C ASP A 152 3.00 -7.36 -0.61
N SER A 153 2.98 -6.21 0.05
CA SER A 153 1.74 -5.47 0.25
C SER A 153 1.32 -4.75 -1.03
N THR A 154 0.06 -4.93 -1.43
CA THR A 154 -0.50 -4.25 -2.60
C THR A 154 -1.05 -2.88 -2.23
N LEU A 155 -0.83 -1.89 -3.08
CA LEU A 155 -1.40 -0.55 -2.94
C LEU A 155 -2.82 -0.49 -3.53
N LEU A 156 -2.94 -1.00 -4.77
CA LEU A 156 -4.19 -1.18 -5.49
C LEU A 156 -4.22 -2.59 -6.07
N ASN A 157 -5.25 -3.35 -5.74
CA ASN A 157 -5.42 -4.70 -6.29
C ASN A 157 -5.96 -4.63 -7.72
N ALA A 158 -5.40 -5.44 -8.61
CA ALA A 158 -5.99 -5.67 -9.91
C ALA A 158 -7.40 -6.26 -9.74
N SER A 159 -8.39 -5.62 -10.35
CA SER A 159 -9.80 -6.01 -10.23
C SER A 159 -10.60 -5.53 -11.46
N LYS A 160 -11.87 -5.91 -11.55
CA LYS A 160 -12.74 -5.36 -12.60
C LYS A 160 -12.84 -3.83 -12.57
N ALA A 161 -12.62 -3.21 -11.40
CA ALA A 161 -12.64 -1.76 -11.26
C ALA A 161 -11.40 -1.07 -11.87
N THR A 162 -10.32 -1.80 -12.11
CA THR A 162 -9.04 -1.26 -12.62
C THR A 162 -8.73 -1.66 -14.06
N ASN A 163 -9.75 -2.03 -14.85
CA ASN A 163 -9.58 -2.41 -16.24
C ASN A 163 -9.36 -1.21 -17.15
N PHE A 164 -8.45 -1.38 -18.12
CA PHE A 164 -8.16 -0.44 -19.20
C PHE A 164 -8.51 -1.07 -20.54
N ASN A 165 -9.22 -0.33 -21.40
CA ASN A 165 -9.61 -0.77 -22.73
C ASN A 165 -8.66 -0.17 -23.77
N PHE A 166 -8.25 -1.00 -24.72
CA PHE A 166 -7.37 -0.63 -25.82
C PHE A 166 -8.03 -1.01 -27.15
N LYS A 167 -7.97 -0.13 -28.14
CA LYS A 167 -8.33 -0.43 -29.51
C LYS A 167 -7.14 -1.03 -30.25
N ILE A 168 -7.40 -2.00 -31.11
CA ILE A 168 -6.39 -2.53 -32.04
C ILE A 168 -6.45 -1.68 -33.30
N GLN A 169 -5.31 -1.08 -33.65
CA GLN A 169 -5.14 -0.28 -34.84
C GLN A 169 -4.10 -0.94 -35.78
N GLY A 170 -4.22 -0.76 -37.07
CA GLY A 170 -3.27 -1.24 -38.08
C GLY A 170 -3.64 -2.59 -38.71
N VAL A 171 -4.57 -3.34 -38.13
CA VAL A 171 -5.06 -4.62 -38.65
C VAL A 171 -6.54 -4.79 -38.36
N ALA A 172 -7.28 -5.36 -39.31
CA ALA A 172 -8.63 -5.87 -39.07
C ALA A 172 -8.53 -7.35 -38.71
N LEU A 173 -8.86 -7.72 -37.49
CA LEU A 173 -8.91 -9.10 -37.04
C LEU A 173 -10.26 -9.72 -37.43
N SER A 174 -10.23 -10.92 -38.02
CA SER A 174 -11.43 -11.71 -38.25
C SER A 174 -11.96 -12.29 -36.92
N ASP A 175 -13.22 -12.77 -36.92
CA ASP A 175 -13.79 -13.47 -35.78
C ASP A 175 -12.99 -14.73 -35.41
N GLU A 176 -12.41 -15.41 -36.41
CA GLU A 176 -11.51 -16.56 -36.21
C GLU A 176 -10.20 -16.12 -35.53
N ASP A 177 -9.61 -14.98 -35.93
CA ASP A 177 -8.43 -14.42 -35.28
C ASP A 177 -8.70 -14.07 -33.81
N ILE A 178 -9.84 -13.48 -33.54
CA ILE A 178 -10.29 -13.11 -32.19
C ILE A 178 -10.48 -14.36 -31.33
N ALA A 179 -11.16 -15.40 -31.88
CA ALA A 179 -11.36 -16.65 -31.20
C ALA A 179 -10.01 -17.36 -30.91
N ASN A 180 -9.11 -17.37 -31.86
CA ASN A 180 -7.78 -17.94 -31.71
C ASN A 180 -6.96 -17.22 -30.62
N VAL A 181 -6.91 -15.90 -30.63
CA VAL A 181 -6.21 -15.14 -29.60
C VAL A 181 -6.83 -15.37 -28.21
N ASN A 182 -8.16 -15.35 -28.11
CA ASN A 182 -8.85 -15.58 -26.86
C ASN A 182 -8.69 -17.00 -26.31
N SER A 183 -8.51 -18.00 -27.19
CA SER A 183 -8.27 -19.41 -26.81
C SER A 183 -6.88 -19.63 -26.21
N LEU A 184 -5.90 -18.74 -26.48
CA LEU A 184 -4.56 -18.85 -25.91
C LEU A 184 -4.65 -18.81 -24.37
N ASN A 185 -4.27 -19.92 -23.75
CA ASN A 185 -4.32 -20.05 -22.29
C ASN A 185 -3.08 -20.76 -21.73
N PRO A 186 -1.87 -20.27 -22.00
CA PRO A 186 -0.66 -20.81 -21.42
C PRO A 186 -0.68 -20.62 -19.89
N LYS A 187 0.01 -21.50 -19.17
CA LYS A 187 0.12 -21.42 -17.69
C LYS A 187 0.81 -20.13 -17.20
N ARG A 188 1.67 -19.57 -18.04
CA ARG A 188 2.39 -18.32 -17.78
C ARG A 188 2.31 -17.41 -18.99
N ASN A 189 2.40 -16.09 -18.77
CA ASN A 189 2.47 -15.07 -19.83
C ASN A 189 1.24 -14.95 -20.77
N LYS A 190 0.09 -15.41 -20.31
CA LYS A 190 -1.15 -15.42 -21.11
C LYS A 190 -1.45 -14.09 -21.81
N VAL A 191 -1.31 -12.98 -21.08
CA VAL A 191 -1.57 -11.64 -21.63
C VAL A 191 -0.51 -11.26 -22.65
N ILE A 192 0.76 -11.53 -22.37
CA ILE A 192 1.89 -11.24 -23.25
C ILE A 192 1.72 -12.00 -24.56
N ASP A 193 1.45 -13.31 -24.51
CA ASP A 193 1.30 -14.15 -25.71
C ASP A 193 0.13 -13.68 -26.60
N ARG A 194 -0.98 -13.23 -26.00
CA ARG A 194 -2.10 -12.65 -26.74
C ARG A 194 -1.73 -11.33 -27.41
N VAL A 195 -1.07 -10.43 -26.68
CA VAL A 195 -0.62 -9.12 -27.21
C VAL A 195 0.42 -9.34 -28.32
N ASP A 196 1.37 -10.25 -28.14
CA ASP A 196 2.37 -10.56 -29.15
C ASP A 196 1.75 -11.16 -30.42
N THR A 197 0.69 -11.97 -30.29
CA THR A 197 -0.05 -12.50 -31.45
C THR A 197 -0.73 -11.36 -32.22
N ILE A 198 -1.31 -10.38 -31.54
CA ILE A 198 -1.89 -9.20 -32.17
C ILE A 198 -0.81 -8.41 -32.92
N LYS A 199 0.35 -8.16 -32.27
CA LYS A 199 1.48 -7.44 -32.88
C LYS A 199 2.04 -8.17 -34.12
N LYS A 200 2.20 -9.49 -34.06
CA LYS A 200 2.64 -10.30 -35.19
C LYS A 200 1.72 -10.20 -36.41
N LYS A 201 0.44 -9.91 -36.18
CA LYS A 201 -0.54 -9.65 -37.26
C LYS A 201 -0.53 -8.16 -37.73
N GLY A 202 0.37 -7.32 -37.20
CA GLY A 202 0.49 -5.89 -37.54
C GLY A 202 -0.37 -4.97 -36.70
N GLY A 203 -1.03 -5.50 -35.66
CA GLY A 203 -1.86 -4.72 -34.76
C GLY A 203 -1.06 -3.92 -33.72
N LYS A 204 -1.50 -2.71 -33.42
CA LYS A 204 -1.01 -1.88 -32.32
C LYS A 204 -2.12 -1.62 -31.33
N LEU A 205 -1.81 -1.67 -30.03
CA LEU A 205 -2.75 -1.33 -28.96
C LEU A 205 -2.70 0.17 -28.71
N ILE A 206 -3.85 0.83 -28.85
CA ILE A 206 -4.01 2.26 -28.54
C ILE A 206 -5.02 2.40 -27.42
N PHE A 207 -4.66 3.16 -26.39
CA PHE A 207 -5.56 3.39 -25.25
C PHE A 207 -6.89 4.02 -25.72
N ASP A 208 -7.99 3.46 -25.25
CA ASP A 208 -9.33 3.93 -25.52
C ASP A 208 -9.95 4.58 -24.28
N LYS A 209 -10.15 3.81 -23.22
CA LYS A 209 -10.78 4.29 -21.98
C LYS A 209 -10.41 3.43 -20.75
N VAL A 210 -10.60 4.00 -19.57
CA VAL A 210 -10.72 3.23 -18.32
C VAL A 210 -12.14 2.69 -18.25
N ASP A 211 -12.30 1.39 -18.05
CA ASP A 211 -13.60 0.71 -18.13
C ASP A 211 -14.57 1.17 -17.02
N ASN A 212 -14.08 1.24 -15.79
CA ASN A 212 -14.89 1.67 -14.64
C ASN A 212 -14.97 3.21 -14.56
N PRO A 213 -16.17 3.83 -14.67
CA PRO A 213 -16.32 5.27 -14.64
C PRO A 213 -15.93 5.90 -13.30
N THR A 214 -16.13 5.20 -12.18
CA THR A 214 -15.72 5.68 -10.85
C THR A 214 -14.21 5.81 -10.78
N PHE A 215 -13.47 4.78 -11.20
CA PHE A 215 -12.02 4.83 -11.21
C PHE A 215 -11.49 5.89 -12.18
N ARG A 216 -12.08 5.98 -13.38
CA ARG A 216 -11.74 7.03 -14.33
C ARG A 216 -11.91 8.43 -13.70
N ASN A 217 -13.03 8.68 -13.04
CA ASN A 217 -13.29 9.97 -12.41
C ASN A 217 -12.31 10.26 -11.26
N ASN A 218 -11.97 9.25 -10.44
CA ASN A 218 -10.97 9.39 -9.40
C ASN A 218 -9.60 9.77 -9.97
N LEU A 219 -9.18 9.12 -11.07
CA LEU A 219 -7.92 9.44 -11.75
C LEU A 219 -7.93 10.85 -12.33
N VAL A 220 -8.99 11.23 -13.06
CA VAL A 220 -9.13 12.57 -13.66
C VAL A 220 -9.20 13.66 -12.59
N MET A 221 -9.83 13.40 -11.45
CA MET A 221 -9.86 14.33 -10.33
C MET A 221 -8.45 14.59 -9.74
N LEU A 222 -7.56 13.59 -9.76
CA LEU A 222 -6.17 13.75 -9.36
C LEU A 222 -5.36 14.50 -10.42
N ASP A 223 -5.46 14.04 -11.66
CA ASP A 223 -4.80 14.61 -12.81
C ASP A 223 -5.41 14.06 -14.11
N GLY A 224 -5.78 14.95 -15.04
CA GLY A 224 -6.44 14.59 -16.28
C GLY A 224 -5.66 13.63 -17.18
N ASP A 225 -4.34 13.60 -17.06
CA ASP A 225 -3.46 12.75 -17.88
C ASP A 225 -3.23 11.36 -17.28
N LEU A 226 -3.57 11.12 -16.02
CA LEU A 226 -3.33 9.83 -15.35
C LEU A 226 -3.93 8.63 -16.08
N PRO A 227 -5.14 8.68 -16.66
CA PRO A 227 -5.65 7.55 -17.44
C PRO A 227 -4.72 7.15 -18.59
N VAL A 228 -4.18 8.11 -19.31
CA VAL A 228 -3.25 7.89 -20.43
C VAL A 228 -1.88 7.40 -19.91
N ILE A 229 -1.37 8.02 -18.86
CA ILE A 229 -0.09 7.63 -18.22
C ILE A 229 -0.13 6.17 -17.78
N ILE A 230 -1.18 5.76 -17.07
CA ILE A 230 -1.31 4.37 -16.59
C ILE A 230 -1.44 3.42 -17.77
N ALA A 231 -2.18 3.77 -18.81
CA ALA A 231 -2.29 2.96 -20.02
C ALA A 231 -0.91 2.71 -20.66
N HIS A 232 -0.07 3.74 -20.74
CA HIS A 232 1.30 3.59 -21.26
C HIS A 232 2.19 2.78 -20.32
N LEU A 233 2.07 2.93 -18.99
CA LEU A 233 2.77 2.06 -18.04
C LEU A 233 2.41 0.58 -18.24
N LEU A 234 1.12 0.26 -18.45
CA LEU A 234 0.66 -1.09 -18.74
C LEU A 234 1.23 -1.63 -20.06
N LEU A 235 1.29 -0.81 -21.11
CA LEU A 235 1.88 -1.19 -22.39
C LEU A 235 3.39 -1.44 -22.26
N GLU A 236 4.10 -0.56 -21.55
CA GLU A 236 5.54 -0.75 -21.34
C GLU A 236 5.84 -1.94 -20.44
N GLN A 237 5.02 -2.25 -19.45
CA GLN A 237 5.13 -3.49 -18.68
C GLN A 237 5.00 -4.73 -19.58
N LEU A 238 4.06 -4.73 -20.54
CA LEU A 238 3.87 -5.83 -21.48
C LEU A 238 5.04 -5.94 -22.46
N ASN A 239 5.65 -4.82 -22.85
CA ASN A 239 6.75 -4.78 -23.80
C ASN A 239 8.09 -5.20 -23.17
N SER A 240 8.39 -4.67 -21.98
CA SER A 240 9.68 -4.83 -21.31
C SER A 240 9.73 -6.01 -20.32
N GLY A 241 8.55 -6.40 -19.79
CA GLY A 241 8.46 -7.35 -18.68
C GLY A 241 8.83 -6.75 -17.31
N ILE A 242 9.19 -5.47 -17.26
CA ILE A 242 9.51 -4.74 -16.04
C ILE A 242 8.21 -4.48 -15.27
N SER A 243 8.25 -4.56 -13.95
CA SER A 243 7.12 -4.25 -13.07
C SER A 243 7.41 -3.17 -12.04
N ALA A 244 8.69 -2.85 -11.79
CA ALA A 244 9.07 -1.75 -10.90
C ALA A 244 8.57 -0.42 -11.48
N LEU A 245 7.73 0.28 -10.71
CA LEU A 245 7.01 1.45 -11.23
C LEU A 245 7.95 2.62 -11.56
N LYS A 246 9.04 2.76 -10.80
CA LYS A 246 10.07 3.76 -11.06
C LYS A 246 10.75 3.53 -12.43
N GLU A 247 11.15 2.30 -12.73
CA GLU A 247 11.78 1.95 -14.02
C GLU A 247 10.79 2.12 -15.18
N LEU A 248 9.52 1.72 -15.00
CA LEU A 248 8.48 1.98 -15.99
C LEU A 248 8.23 3.47 -16.24
N ALA A 249 8.28 4.29 -15.18
CA ALA A 249 8.16 5.74 -15.31
C ALA A 249 9.34 6.37 -16.07
N GLU A 250 10.54 5.85 -15.91
CA GLU A 250 11.73 6.25 -16.70
C GLU A 250 11.53 5.92 -18.18
N LEU A 251 11.08 4.68 -18.50
CA LEU A 251 10.78 4.29 -19.90
C LEU A 251 9.72 5.18 -20.56
N ILE A 252 8.59 5.45 -19.88
CA ILE A 252 7.57 6.32 -20.47
C ILE A 252 8.02 7.79 -20.56
N THR A 253 8.99 8.22 -19.75
CA THR A 253 9.59 9.54 -19.87
C THR A 253 10.42 9.66 -21.16
N GLU A 254 11.17 8.62 -21.52
CA GLU A 254 11.93 8.55 -22.77
C GLU A 254 11.00 8.52 -24.00
N VAL A 255 9.92 7.75 -23.94
CA VAL A 255 8.92 7.66 -25.01
C VAL A 255 8.11 8.96 -25.14
N ASN A 256 7.87 9.63 -24.02
CA ASN A 256 7.11 10.88 -23.90
C ASN A 256 5.78 10.88 -24.64
N PRO A 257 4.86 9.94 -24.38
CA PRO A 257 3.65 9.75 -25.17
C PRO A 257 2.66 10.93 -25.11
N LEU A 258 2.79 11.81 -24.12
CA LEU A 258 1.95 13.01 -23.95
C LEU A 258 2.60 14.27 -24.54
N GLY A 259 3.85 14.16 -25.03
CA GLY A 259 4.55 15.29 -25.64
C GLY A 259 4.83 16.45 -24.69
N TYR A 260 5.14 16.14 -23.43
CA TYR A 260 5.53 17.18 -22.48
C TYR A 260 6.86 17.82 -22.90
N ASP A 261 7.01 19.10 -22.59
CA ASP A 261 8.29 19.79 -22.73
C ASP A 261 9.30 19.25 -21.70
N THR A 262 10.28 18.50 -22.19
CA THR A 262 11.33 17.90 -21.36
C THR A 262 12.63 18.72 -21.32
N GLU A 263 12.72 19.85 -22.03
CA GLU A 263 13.92 20.70 -22.07
C GLU A 263 14.23 21.30 -20.68
N GLN A 264 13.19 21.54 -19.88
CA GLN A 264 13.33 22.12 -18.54
C GLN A 264 13.54 21.08 -17.42
N ALA A 265 13.78 19.83 -17.76
CA ALA A 265 14.00 18.71 -16.81
C ALA A 265 12.89 18.52 -15.75
N SER A 266 11.66 18.97 -16.02
CA SER A 266 10.53 18.76 -15.12
C SER A 266 10.08 17.30 -15.13
N PRO A 267 9.98 16.63 -13.98
CA PRO A 267 9.70 15.19 -13.90
C PRO A 267 8.19 14.90 -14.03
N PHE A 268 7.55 15.30 -15.13
CA PHE A 268 6.09 15.24 -15.30
C PHE A 268 5.48 13.88 -14.98
N TYR A 269 6.01 12.80 -15.57
CA TYR A 269 5.47 11.45 -15.36
C TYR A 269 5.67 10.98 -13.92
N ALA A 270 6.89 11.10 -13.39
CA ALA A 270 7.20 10.70 -12.03
C ALA A 270 6.36 11.48 -11.01
N TYR A 271 6.18 12.79 -11.20
CA TYR A 271 5.38 13.63 -10.32
C TYR A 271 3.90 13.18 -10.27
N LYS A 272 3.28 12.97 -11.44
CA LYS A 272 1.87 12.56 -11.54
C LYS A 272 1.66 11.15 -10.97
N ILE A 273 2.61 10.23 -11.21
CA ILE A 273 2.58 8.88 -10.65
C ILE A 273 2.71 8.92 -9.11
N LYS A 274 3.61 9.72 -8.56
CA LYS A 274 3.75 9.92 -7.11
C LYS A 274 2.45 10.43 -6.47
N HIS A 275 1.75 11.36 -7.11
CA HIS A 275 0.44 11.84 -6.66
C HIS A 275 -0.61 10.73 -6.62
N LEU A 276 -0.66 9.88 -7.65
CA LEU A 276 -1.54 8.71 -7.68
C LEU A 276 -1.23 7.76 -6.53
N LEU A 277 0.05 7.40 -6.35
CA LEU A 277 0.48 6.48 -5.29
C LEU A 277 0.12 7.02 -3.91
N THR A 278 0.38 8.29 -3.66
CA THR A 278 0.06 8.95 -2.39
C THR A 278 -1.45 8.93 -2.12
N SER A 279 -2.26 9.25 -3.11
CA SER A 279 -3.71 9.26 -2.96
C SER A 279 -4.28 7.86 -2.72
N ALA A 280 -3.75 6.84 -3.42
CA ALA A 280 -4.11 5.46 -3.19
C ALA A 280 -3.67 4.97 -1.81
N ALA A 281 -2.45 5.33 -1.38
CA ALA A 281 -1.92 4.97 -0.07
C ALA A 281 -2.75 5.53 1.07
N LEU A 282 -3.25 6.75 0.93
CA LEU A 282 -3.94 7.49 1.97
C LEU A 282 -5.47 7.38 1.93
N GLY A 283 -6.06 6.65 0.97
CA GLY A 283 -7.50 6.37 1.04
C GLY A 283 -8.26 6.24 -0.27
N MET A 284 -7.73 6.68 -1.41
CA MET A 284 -8.41 6.52 -2.70
C MET A 284 -8.55 5.05 -3.09
N MET A 285 -9.76 4.63 -3.43
CA MET A 285 -10.07 3.27 -3.89
C MET A 285 -10.68 3.29 -5.29
N PRO A 286 -10.35 2.32 -6.16
CA PRO A 286 -10.88 2.30 -7.53
C PRO A 286 -12.39 2.15 -7.62
N ALA A 287 -13.00 1.35 -6.75
CA ALA A 287 -14.43 1.02 -6.81
C ALA A 287 -15.34 2.03 -6.09
N THR A 288 -14.79 3.00 -5.36
CA THR A 288 -15.53 3.96 -4.55
C THR A 288 -15.24 5.39 -5.02
N ALA A 289 -16.28 6.20 -5.20
CA ALA A 289 -16.11 7.60 -5.53
C ALA A 289 -15.31 8.30 -4.43
N TRP A 290 -14.17 8.87 -4.80
CA TRP A 290 -13.27 9.50 -3.85
C TRP A 290 -13.61 10.97 -3.68
N SER A 291 -13.64 11.43 -2.45
CA SER A 291 -13.96 12.82 -2.10
C SER A 291 -12.72 13.73 -1.99
N GLY A 292 -11.51 13.19 -2.22
CA GLY A 292 -10.25 13.92 -2.01
C GLY A 292 -9.78 13.92 -0.56
N LYS A 293 -10.47 13.24 0.36
CA LYS A 293 -10.06 13.14 1.76
C LYS A 293 -9.09 11.99 1.98
N PHE A 294 -8.11 12.20 2.82
CA PHE A 294 -7.14 11.20 3.26
C PHE A 294 -7.57 10.61 4.59
N ASP A 295 -7.69 9.28 4.67
CA ASP A 295 -8.08 8.56 5.88
C ASP A 295 -6.85 8.32 6.79
N ALA A 296 -5.72 7.87 6.21
CA ALA A 296 -4.48 7.60 6.94
C ALA A 296 -3.59 8.85 7.00
N ASN A 297 -3.98 9.84 7.81
CA ASN A 297 -3.32 11.15 7.88
C ASN A 297 -1.90 11.15 8.48
N GLY A 298 -1.47 10.07 9.12
CA GLY A 298 -0.11 9.89 9.64
C GLY A 298 0.88 9.39 8.59
N GLY A 299 0.44 8.59 7.64
CA GLY A 299 1.26 7.93 6.63
C GLY A 299 1.42 6.42 6.89
N TYR A 300 2.63 5.87 6.65
CA TYR A 300 2.92 4.45 6.77
C TYR A 300 3.92 4.12 7.88
N LEU A 301 3.67 3.00 8.55
CA LEU A 301 4.65 2.26 9.35
C LEU A 301 5.03 0.99 8.59
N VAL A 302 6.31 0.84 8.25
CA VAL A 302 6.80 -0.31 7.49
C VAL A 302 7.56 -1.24 8.42
N VAL A 303 7.05 -2.46 8.59
CA VAL A 303 7.71 -3.53 9.33
C VAL A 303 8.62 -4.28 8.37
N LYS A 304 9.93 -4.19 8.57
CA LYS A 304 10.94 -4.86 7.75
C LYS A 304 11.11 -6.33 8.14
N LYS A 305 11.76 -7.11 7.27
CA LYS A 305 12.07 -8.53 7.52
C LYS A 305 12.94 -8.76 8.75
N ASP A 306 13.82 -7.82 9.09
CA ASP A 306 14.67 -7.84 10.27
C ASP A 306 13.96 -7.40 11.57
N GLY A 307 12.69 -7.00 11.47
CA GLY A 307 11.88 -6.53 12.58
C GLY A 307 12.01 -5.03 12.87
N ASP A 308 12.83 -4.28 12.15
CA ASP A 308 12.84 -2.82 12.26
C ASP A 308 11.51 -2.25 11.78
N ILE A 309 11.05 -1.17 12.44
CA ILE A 309 9.87 -0.40 12.03
C ILE A 309 10.32 0.98 11.58
N LEU A 310 9.94 1.34 10.37
CA LEU A 310 10.24 2.64 9.78
C LEU A 310 8.97 3.44 9.60
N CYS A 311 9.04 4.74 9.93
CA CYS A 311 7.96 5.69 9.76
C CYS A 311 8.17 6.51 8.48
N TYR A 312 7.16 6.49 7.60
CA TYR A 312 7.04 7.37 6.45
C TYR A 312 5.90 8.33 6.72
N HIS A 313 6.24 9.41 7.38
CA HIS A 313 5.29 10.40 7.86
C HIS A 313 4.80 11.30 6.74
N PHE A 314 3.50 11.51 6.63
CA PHE A 314 2.91 12.35 5.58
C PHE A 314 3.38 13.82 5.63
N TYR A 315 3.77 14.34 6.78
CA TYR A 315 4.35 15.69 6.87
C TYR A 315 5.70 15.82 6.15
N ASP A 316 6.45 14.72 6.00
CA ASP A 316 7.62 14.65 5.14
C ASP A 316 7.21 14.07 3.78
N ARG A 317 6.34 14.81 3.08
CA ARG A 317 5.69 14.38 1.86
C ARG A 317 6.68 13.85 0.82
N ASN A 318 7.79 14.53 0.61
CA ASN A 318 8.77 14.13 -0.38
C ASN A 318 9.32 12.72 -0.10
N ARG A 319 9.67 12.42 1.16
CA ARG A 319 10.16 11.08 1.54
C ARG A 319 9.08 10.01 1.43
N PHE A 320 7.85 10.35 1.80
CA PHE A 320 6.73 9.43 1.66
C PHE A 320 6.48 9.08 0.18
N GLU A 321 6.47 10.08 -0.68
CA GLU A 321 6.33 9.92 -2.13
C GLU A 321 7.52 9.16 -2.75
N ASP A 322 8.74 9.48 -2.34
CA ASP A 322 9.95 8.79 -2.81
C ASP A 322 9.98 7.32 -2.39
N TYR A 323 9.56 7.03 -1.15
CA TYR A 323 9.40 5.66 -0.68
C TYR A 323 8.37 4.89 -1.53
N LEU A 324 7.16 5.44 -1.69
CA LEU A 324 6.11 4.80 -2.49
C LEU A 324 6.57 4.53 -3.91
N PHE A 325 7.17 5.52 -4.54
CA PHE A 325 7.61 5.44 -5.93
C PHE A 325 8.75 4.44 -6.15
N SER A 326 9.68 4.34 -5.19
CA SER A 326 10.83 3.42 -5.27
C SER A 326 10.46 1.97 -4.91
N ASN A 327 9.35 1.76 -4.19
CA ASN A 327 8.95 0.44 -3.67
C ASN A 327 7.61 -0.06 -4.21
N ALA A 328 7.00 0.65 -5.18
CA ALA A 328 5.77 0.21 -5.82
C ALA A 328 6.04 -0.58 -7.10
N TYR A 329 5.20 -1.58 -7.32
CA TYR A 329 5.23 -2.44 -8.51
C TYR A 329 3.86 -2.42 -9.17
N LEU A 330 3.86 -2.42 -10.50
CA LEU A 330 2.65 -2.59 -11.29
C LEU A 330 2.32 -4.07 -11.39
N GLU A 331 1.16 -4.48 -10.88
CA GLU A 331 0.70 -5.85 -10.97
C GLU A 331 0.40 -6.22 -12.43
N ARG A 332 0.78 -7.43 -12.84
CA ARG A 332 0.50 -7.91 -14.20
C ARG A 332 -0.98 -8.21 -14.35
N SER A 333 -1.55 -7.80 -15.48
CA SER A 333 -2.92 -8.12 -15.83
C SER A 333 -3.12 -9.64 -15.88
N SER A 334 -4.15 -10.13 -15.23
CA SER A 334 -4.49 -11.57 -15.20
C SER A 334 -5.22 -12.04 -16.46
N THR A 335 -5.92 -11.12 -17.15
CA THR A 335 -6.70 -11.42 -18.36
C THR A 335 -6.56 -10.30 -19.38
N CYS A 336 -6.58 -10.71 -20.66
CA CYS A 336 -6.75 -9.85 -21.82
C CYS A 336 -7.76 -10.56 -22.73
N LEU A 337 -8.87 -9.93 -23.02
CA LEU A 337 -9.90 -10.46 -23.92
C LEU A 337 -10.11 -9.50 -25.08
N LEU A 338 -10.27 -10.05 -26.29
CA LEU A 338 -10.67 -9.32 -27.48
C LEU A 338 -12.19 -9.41 -27.64
N TYR A 339 -12.79 -8.28 -28.01
CA TYR A 339 -14.21 -8.19 -28.33
C TYR A 339 -14.38 -7.59 -29.73
N THR A 340 -15.41 -8.01 -30.44
CA THR A 340 -15.87 -7.30 -31.65
C THR A 340 -16.56 -5.99 -31.26
N SER A 341 -16.46 -4.97 -32.08
CA SER A 341 -17.18 -3.70 -31.88
C SER A 341 -18.42 -3.67 -32.77
N PRO A 342 -19.60 -3.26 -32.25
CA PRO A 342 -19.87 -2.84 -30.89
C PRO A 342 -19.88 -4.00 -29.89
N SER A 343 -19.50 -3.75 -28.63
CA SER A 343 -19.62 -4.73 -27.58
C SER A 343 -21.11 -4.98 -27.27
N PRO A 344 -21.56 -6.24 -27.07
CA PRO A 344 -22.93 -6.53 -26.68
C PRO A 344 -23.32 -5.98 -25.30
N ARG A 345 -22.47 -5.22 -24.65
CA ARG A 345 -22.66 -4.66 -23.31
C ARG A 345 -22.64 -3.12 -23.29
N ASP A 346 -22.61 -2.47 -24.46
CA ASP A 346 -22.74 -1.02 -24.58
C ASP A 346 -24.19 -0.59 -24.66
#